data_2fc6eefc5b95eea5796b9631263d7c66
#
_entry.id   2fc6eefc5b95eea5796b9631263d7c66
#
_cell.length_a   1.000
_cell.length_b   1.000
_cell.length_c   1.000
_cell.angle_alpha   90.00
_cell.angle_beta   90.00
_cell.angle_gamma   90.00
#
_symmetry.space_group_name_H-M   'P 1'
#
loop_
_entity.id
_entity.type
_entity.pdbx_description
1 polymer ?
#
loop_
_entity_poly.entity_id
_entity_poly.type
_entity_poly.pdbx_seq_one_letter_code
_entity_poly.pdbx_strand_id
1 'polypeptide(L)'
;NDTVDDTFIALENSGIKYPFIAKPDRGERGWAIKKIESAEQLKVYIQKSPVDFLIQSFVDMPVELSVFYYRLPDQERGTVSSVCFKELLKANGNGKSTLKELIMANPRALLRLDALKEQHAAEMDSVLLIGEEKLLVPLGNHCRGATFFDYNHIIDESLIDVFDHISKQIDGFYY
;
A
#
# COMPACT_ATOMS: atom_id res chain seq x y z
N ASN A 1 -11.11 -0.14 -24.91
CA ASN A 1 -11.23 1.12 -24.17
C ASN A 1 -12.58 1.12 -23.51
N ASP A 2 -12.62 0.60 -22.31
CA ASP A 2 -13.80 0.78 -21.48
C ASP A 2 -14.00 2.28 -21.33
N THR A 3 -15.21 2.72 -21.64
CA THR A 3 -15.55 4.13 -21.46
C THR A 3 -15.56 4.43 -19.97
N VAL A 4 -15.46 5.70 -19.61
CA VAL A 4 -15.63 6.11 -18.20
C VAL A 4 -16.93 5.55 -17.63
N ASP A 5 -18.01 5.57 -18.43
CA ASP A 5 -19.32 5.10 -18.03
C ASP A 5 -19.34 3.59 -17.76
N ASP A 6 -18.67 2.77 -18.58
CA ASP A 6 -18.58 1.32 -18.36
C ASP A 6 -17.88 1.00 -17.03
N THR A 7 -16.82 1.76 -16.70
CA THR A 7 -16.12 1.58 -15.42
C THR A 7 -17.01 1.94 -14.23
N PHE A 8 -17.82 3.01 -14.33
CA PHE A 8 -18.76 3.37 -13.26
C PHE A 8 -19.86 2.33 -13.09
N ILE A 9 -20.41 1.79 -14.19
CA ILE A 9 -21.39 0.70 -14.17
C ILE A 9 -20.79 -0.55 -13.52
N ALA A 10 -19.56 -0.92 -13.88
CA ALA A 10 -18.87 -2.06 -13.28
C ALA A 10 -18.61 -1.86 -11.80
N LEU A 11 -18.21 -0.66 -11.37
CA LEU A 11 -18.00 -0.30 -9.97
C LEU A 11 -19.31 -0.44 -9.18
N GLU A 12 -20.41 0.09 -9.70
CA GLU A 12 -21.73 0.02 -9.06
C GLU A 12 -22.18 -1.44 -8.88
N ASN A 13 -22.03 -2.25 -9.93
CA ASN A 13 -22.37 -3.68 -9.90
C ASN A 13 -21.47 -4.49 -8.96
N SER A 14 -20.23 -4.08 -8.74
CA SER A 14 -19.31 -4.76 -7.83
C SER A 14 -19.62 -4.56 -6.35
N GLY A 15 -20.39 -3.51 -6.01
CA GLY A 15 -20.67 -3.10 -4.64
C GLY A 15 -19.49 -2.47 -3.89
N ILE A 16 -18.34 -2.27 -4.55
CA ILE A 16 -17.16 -1.61 -3.97
C ILE A 16 -17.45 -0.11 -3.80
N LYS A 17 -17.16 0.42 -2.61
CA LYS A 17 -17.40 1.82 -2.26
C LYS A 17 -16.11 2.58 -2.07
N TYR A 18 -16.17 3.91 -2.18
CA TYR A 18 -15.06 4.79 -1.80
C TYR A 18 -14.76 4.72 -0.29
N PRO A 19 -13.48 4.80 0.13
CA PRO A 19 -12.32 4.76 -0.74
C PRO A 19 -11.99 3.34 -1.22
N PHE A 20 -11.34 3.23 -2.37
CA PHE A 20 -10.83 1.97 -2.90
C PHE A 20 -9.44 2.17 -3.54
N ILE A 21 -8.76 1.07 -3.85
CA ILE A 21 -7.49 1.09 -4.58
C ILE A 21 -7.76 0.81 -6.06
N ALA A 22 -7.25 1.69 -6.92
CA ALA A 22 -7.10 1.42 -8.34
C ALA A 22 -5.63 1.09 -8.64
N LYS A 23 -5.38 0.00 -9.35
CA LYS A 23 -4.04 -0.47 -9.68
C LYS A 23 -4.02 -1.12 -11.05
N PRO A 24 -2.93 -0.98 -11.84
CA PRO A 24 -2.78 -1.70 -13.10
C PRO A 24 -2.98 -3.21 -12.91
N ASP A 25 -3.60 -3.86 -13.89
CA ASP A 25 -3.71 -5.32 -13.93
C ASP A 25 -2.33 -5.97 -13.93
N ARG A 26 -1.38 -5.35 -14.64
CA ARG A 26 0.02 -5.76 -14.68
C ARG A 26 0.90 -4.58 -14.31
N GLY A 27 1.77 -4.79 -13.32
CA GLY A 27 2.68 -3.75 -12.86
C GLY A 27 3.54 -4.22 -11.71
N GLU A 28 4.59 -3.45 -11.43
CA GLU A 28 5.52 -3.71 -10.35
C GLU A 28 5.84 -2.43 -9.57
N ARG A 29 6.47 -2.58 -8.40
CA ARG A 29 7.02 -1.47 -7.58
C ARG A 29 5.99 -0.38 -7.21
N GLY A 30 4.71 -0.75 -7.17
CA GLY A 30 3.64 0.21 -6.84
C GLY A 30 3.36 1.24 -7.94
N TRP A 31 3.78 0.95 -9.21
CA TRP A 31 3.50 1.83 -10.34
C TRP A 31 2.00 2.02 -10.53
N ALA A 32 1.58 3.29 -10.69
CA ALA A 32 0.20 3.72 -10.92
C ALA A 32 -0.85 3.23 -9.91
N ILE A 33 -0.45 2.69 -8.75
CA ILE A 33 -1.38 2.38 -7.66
C ILE A 33 -1.87 3.68 -7.05
N LYS A 34 -3.19 3.85 -6.91
CA LYS A 34 -3.80 5.01 -6.26
C LYS A 34 -4.96 4.62 -5.36
N LYS A 35 -5.04 5.28 -4.21
CA LYS A 35 -6.26 5.35 -3.40
C LYS A 35 -7.19 6.36 -4.08
N ILE A 36 -8.39 5.94 -4.37
CA ILE A 36 -9.43 6.73 -5.03
C ILE A 36 -10.51 7.02 -3.99
N GLU A 37 -10.78 8.28 -3.76
CA GLU A 37 -11.67 8.75 -2.71
C GLU A 37 -12.95 9.40 -3.26
N SER A 38 -12.99 9.69 -4.58
CA SER A 38 -14.15 10.29 -5.22
C SER A 38 -14.29 9.89 -6.69
N ALA A 39 -15.47 10.16 -7.25
CA ALA A 39 -15.78 9.94 -8.66
C ALA A 39 -14.86 10.77 -9.59
N GLU A 40 -14.52 11.99 -9.19
CA GLU A 40 -13.64 12.88 -9.94
C GLU A 40 -12.22 12.29 -10.02
N GLN A 41 -11.71 11.76 -8.90
CA GLN A 41 -10.41 11.09 -8.87
C GLN A 41 -10.41 9.84 -9.75
N LEU A 42 -11.51 9.05 -9.76
CA LEU A 42 -11.64 7.89 -10.63
C LEU A 42 -11.62 8.31 -12.11
N LYS A 43 -12.38 9.34 -12.51
CA LYS A 43 -12.36 9.87 -13.89
C LYS A 43 -10.96 10.25 -14.34
N VAL A 44 -10.22 10.97 -13.49
CA VAL A 44 -8.83 11.37 -13.77
C VAL A 44 -7.93 10.13 -13.90
N TYR A 45 -8.15 9.12 -13.05
CA TYR A 45 -7.37 7.88 -13.10
C TYR A 45 -7.61 7.13 -14.41
N ILE A 46 -8.87 6.92 -14.81
CA ILE A 46 -9.25 6.27 -16.07
C ILE A 46 -8.61 6.97 -17.27
N GLN A 47 -8.72 8.31 -17.33
CA GLN A 47 -8.19 9.09 -18.44
C GLN A 47 -6.65 9.04 -18.57
N LYS A 48 -5.95 8.84 -17.45
CA LYS A 48 -4.48 8.79 -17.40
C LYS A 48 -3.92 7.37 -17.44
N SER A 49 -4.75 6.35 -17.24
CA SER A 49 -4.28 4.96 -17.27
C SER A 49 -4.00 4.51 -18.70
N PRO A 50 -2.77 4.11 -19.02
CA PRO A 50 -2.44 3.61 -20.36
C PRO A 50 -2.73 2.10 -20.51
N VAL A 51 -3.19 1.44 -19.46
CA VAL A 51 -3.40 -0.01 -19.36
C VAL A 51 -4.67 -0.33 -18.59
N ASP A 52 -5.14 -1.56 -18.74
CA ASP A 52 -6.21 -2.11 -17.92
C ASP A 52 -5.85 -2.08 -16.45
N PHE A 53 -6.84 -1.93 -15.58
CA PHE A 53 -6.63 -1.81 -14.15
C PHE A 53 -7.71 -2.53 -13.35
N LEU A 54 -7.38 -2.85 -12.12
CA LEU A 54 -8.26 -3.48 -11.15
C LEU A 54 -8.71 -2.45 -10.12
N ILE A 55 -9.94 -2.60 -9.65
CA ILE A 55 -10.48 -1.89 -8.49
C ILE A 55 -10.59 -2.88 -7.33
N GLN A 56 -10.04 -2.52 -6.19
CA GLN A 56 -10.01 -3.35 -4.99
C GLN A 56 -10.45 -2.53 -3.78
N SER A 57 -11.32 -3.08 -2.93
CA SER A 57 -11.69 -2.45 -1.67
C SER A 57 -10.45 -2.01 -0.89
N PHE A 58 -10.49 -0.79 -0.34
CA PHE A 58 -9.43 -0.31 0.53
C PHE A 58 -9.54 -0.99 1.90
N VAL A 59 -8.44 -1.56 2.36
CA VAL A 59 -8.33 -2.16 3.69
C VAL A 59 -7.65 -1.14 4.60
N ASP A 60 -8.42 -0.54 5.50
CA ASP A 60 -7.94 0.48 6.45
C ASP A 60 -7.57 -0.18 7.78
N MET A 61 -6.39 -0.79 7.80
CA MET A 61 -5.84 -1.44 8.98
C MET A 61 -4.55 -0.76 9.41
N PRO A 62 -4.29 -0.62 10.72
CA PRO A 62 -3.13 0.12 11.24
C PRO A 62 -1.80 -0.58 10.99
N VAL A 63 -1.82 -1.87 10.70
CA VAL A 63 -0.62 -2.70 10.55
C VAL A 63 -0.66 -3.41 9.20
N GLU A 64 0.40 -3.26 8.40
CA GLU A 64 0.62 -4.00 7.16
C GLU A 64 1.79 -4.96 7.34
N LEU A 65 1.50 -6.25 7.15
CA LEU A 65 2.48 -7.33 7.26
C LEU A 65 2.65 -8.03 5.92
N SER A 66 3.85 -8.52 5.67
CA SER A 66 4.12 -9.56 4.67
C SER A 66 4.47 -10.84 5.39
N VAL A 67 3.75 -11.91 5.10
CA VAL A 67 3.99 -13.22 5.69
C VAL A 67 4.51 -14.14 4.60
N PHE A 68 5.64 -14.78 4.83
CA PHE A 68 6.14 -15.82 3.96
C PHE A 68 5.76 -17.18 4.53
N TYR A 69 4.81 -17.82 3.87
CA TYR A 69 4.29 -19.14 4.20
C TYR A 69 4.62 -20.11 3.08
N TYR A 70 4.90 -21.36 3.42
CA TYR A 70 4.99 -22.45 2.46
C TYR A 70 4.42 -23.75 3.06
N ARG A 71 3.90 -24.61 2.19
CA ARG A 71 3.47 -25.98 2.55
C ARG A 71 3.96 -26.93 1.48
N LEU A 72 4.70 -27.95 1.88
CA LEU A 72 5.13 -28.98 0.94
C LEU A 72 3.95 -29.83 0.47
N PRO A 73 3.97 -30.39 -0.75
CA PRO A 73 2.82 -31.11 -1.32
C PRO A 73 2.33 -32.30 -0.50
N ASP A 74 3.23 -32.96 0.24
CA ASP A 74 2.98 -34.13 1.08
C ASP A 74 2.68 -33.77 2.56
N GLN A 75 2.62 -32.51 2.88
CA GLN A 75 2.34 -32.03 4.24
C GLN A 75 0.91 -31.52 4.37
N GLU A 76 0.25 -31.89 5.46
CA GLU A 76 -1.08 -31.36 5.78
C GLU A 76 -1.03 -29.94 6.30
N ARG A 77 0.10 -29.54 6.90
CA ARG A 77 0.32 -28.25 7.52
C ARG A 77 1.58 -27.58 6.99
N GLY A 78 1.49 -26.29 6.77
CA GLY A 78 2.62 -25.50 6.30
C GLY A 78 3.39 -24.81 7.41
N THR A 79 4.30 -23.97 7.01
CA THR A 79 5.19 -23.21 7.89
C THR A 79 5.18 -21.75 7.52
N VAL A 80 5.01 -20.87 8.49
CA VAL A 80 5.35 -19.45 8.37
C VAL A 80 6.83 -19.30 8.70
N SER A 81 7.65 -18.99 7.70
CA SER A 81 9.10 -18.89 7.87
C SER A 81 9.57 -17.47 8.19
N SER A 82 8.78 -16.46 7.83
CA SER A 82 9.10 -15.08 8.18
C SER A 82 7.88 -14.18 8.14
N VAL A 83 7.91 -13.16 8.99
CA VAL A 83 6.96 -12.05 8.99
C VAL A 83 7.74 -10.75 8.94
N CYS A 84 7.30 -9.87 8.05
CA CYS A 84 7.90 -8.55 7.85
C CYS A 84 6.84 -7.47 8.09
N PHE A 85 7.11 -6.55 9.02
CA PHE A 85 6.32 -5.36 9.24
C PHE A 85 6.75 -4.25 8.27
N LYS A 86 5.77 -3.58 7.66
CA LYS A 86 6.01 -2.46 6.75
C LYS A 86 5.64 -1.14 7.42
N GLU A 87 6.65 -0.35 7.76
CA GLU A 87 6.45 1.02 8.19
C GLU A 87 6.40 1.95 6.97
N LEU A 88 5.29 2.67 6.83
CA LEU A 88 5.08 3.61 5.74
C LEU A 88 6.01 4.82 5.87
N LEU A 89 6.36 5.44 4.74
CA LEU A 89 7.19 6.65 4.74
C LEU A 89 6.42 7.81 5.34
N LYS A 90 6.93 8.35 6.45
CA LYS A 90 6.34 9.48 7.17
C LYS A 90 7.39 10.51 7.57
N ALA A 91 6.96 11.72 7.85
CA ALA A 91 7.73 12.76 8.50
C ALA A 91 7.23 12.97 9.92
N ASN A 92 8.15 13.14 10.88
CA ASN A 92 7.84 13.38 12.28
C ASN A 92 8.14 14.85 12.61
N GLY A 93 7.13 15.57 13.06
CA GLY A 93 7.21 16.96 13.42
C GLY A 93 8.10 17.22 14.64
N ASN A 94 8.90 18.26 14.57
CA ASN A 94 9.77 18.72 15.67
C ASN A 94 9.42 20.14 16.16
N GLY A 95 8.32 20.73 15.65
CA GLY A 95 7.84 22.06 16.01
C GLY A 95 8.69 23.22 15.48
N LYS A 96 9.67 22.97 14.59
CA LYS A 96 10.61 23.98 14.08
C LYS A 96 10.84 23.87 12.58
N SER A 97 11.07 22.65 12.08
CA SER A 97 11.40 22.41 10.68
C SER A 97 10.16 22.36 9.82
N THR A 98 10.26 22.89 8.61
CA THR A 98 9.23 22.73 7.59
C THR A 98 9.14 21.27 7.11
N LEU A 99 8.01 20.90 6.53
CA LEU A 99 7.85 19.57 5.90
C LEU A 99 8.96 19.29 4.89
N LYS A 100 9.34 20.30 4.08
CA LYS A 100 10.45 20.21 3.14
C LYS A 100 11.77 19.85 3.82
N GLU A 101 12.10 20.52 4.93
CA GLU A 101 13.33 20.27 5.68
C GLU A 101 13.32 18.86 6.30
N LEU A 102 12.17 18.42 6.85
CA LEU A 102 12.02 17.07 7.38
C LEU A 102 12.17 15.99 6.30
N ILE A 103 11.61 16.21 5.10
CA ILE A 103 11.79 15.32 3.96
C ILE A 103 13.27 15.28 3.54
N MET A 104 13.94 16.42 3.46
CA MET A 104 15.36 16.49 3.08
C MET A 104 16.29 15.83 4.11
N ALA A 105 15.92 15.86 5.38
CA ALA A 105 16.67 15.21 6.45
C ALA A 105 16.48 13.68 6.52
N ASN A 106 15.43 13.14 5.87
CA ASN A 106 15.17 11.71 5.83
C ASN A 106 15.78 11.09 4.56
N PRO A 107 16.79 10.20 4.66
CA PRO A 107 17.48 9.64 3.49
C PRO A 107 16.55 8.90 2.52
N ARG A 108 15.50 8.23 3.01
CA ARG A 108 14.52 7.52 2.17
C ARG A 108 13.57 8.48 1.45
N ALA A 109 13.13 9.53 2.14
CA ALA A 109 12.29 10.57 1.57
C ALA A 109 13.07 11.42 0.54
N LEU A 110 14.35 11.70 0.82
CA LEU A 110 15.23 12.45 -0.08
C LEU A 110 15.33 11.81 -1.47
N LEU A 111 15.38 10.49 -1.56
CA LEU A 111 15.40 9.74 -2.83
C LEU A 111 14.13 9.98 -3.69
N ARG A 112 13.09 10.55 -3.11
CA ARG A 112 11.81 10.80 -3.75
C ARG A 112 11.38 12.28 -3.69
N LEU A 113 12.34 13.16 -3.44
CA LEU A 113 12.09 14.56 -3.15
C LEU A 113 11.19 15.24 -4.21
N ASP A 114 11.43 15.00 -5.49
CA ASP A 114 10.66 15.66 -6.56
C ASP A 114 9.20 15.18 -6.59
N ALA A 115 8.97 13.88 -6.46
CA ALA A 115 7.62 13.33 -6.37
C ALA A 115 6.88 13.80 -5.11
N LEU A 116 7.58 13.90 -3.97
CA LEU A 116 7.00 14.39 -2.72
C LEU A 116 6.72 15.88 -2.77
N LYS A 117 7.56 16.68 -3.45
CA LYS A 117 7.30 18.11 -3.69
C LYS A 117 6.02 18.32 -4.50
N GLU A 118 5.81 17.53 -5.53
CA GLU A 118 4.59 17.59 -6.34
C GLU A 118 3.36 17.15 -5.51
N GLN A 119 3.47 16.03 -4.80
CA GLN A 119 2.37 15.45 -4.03
C GLN A 119 1.93 16.33 -2.86
N HIS A 120 2.86 17.00 -2.18
CA HIS A 120 2.64 17.79 -0.97
C HIS A 120 2.89 19.29 -1.20
N ALA A 121 2.78 19.77 -2.44
CA ALA A 121 3.16 21.15 -2.82
C ALA A 121 2.59 22.24 -1.91
N ALA A 122 1.32 22.10 -1.51
CA ALA A 122 0.64 23.08 -0.66
C ALA A 122 1.13 23.10 0.80
N GLU A 123 1.83 22.05 1.24
CA GLU A 123 2.20 21.85 2.64
C GLU A 123 3.72 21.91 2.88
N MET A 124 4.53 22.06 1.82
CA MET A 124 6.00 21.97 1.91
C MET A 124 6.62 22.96 2.88
N ASP A 125 6.03 24.14 3.02
CA ASP A 125 6.52 25.21 3.90
C ASP A 125 5.83 25.19 5.28
N SER A 126 4.92 24.24 5.53
CA SER A 126 4.27 24.10 6.83
C SER A 126 5.22 23.48 7.86
N VAL A 127 5.12 23.94 9.10
CA VAL A 127 5.86 23.38 10.25
C VAL A 127 4.95 22.40 10.98
N LEU A 128 5.36 21.13 11.06
CA LEU A 128 4.64 20.10 11.80
C LEU A 128 4.91 20.28 13.32
N LEU A 129 3.85 20.12 14.11
CA LEU A 129 3.94 20.20 15.57
C LEU A 129 4.84 19.09 16.12
N ILE A 130 5.34 19.27 17.35
CA ILE A 130 6.12 18.21 18.03
C ILE A 130 5.26 16.97 18.19
N GLY A 131 5.75 15.83 17.67
CA GLY A 131 5.06 14.53 17.72
C GLY A 131 3.96 14.36 16.67
N GLU A 132 3.70 15.36 15.84
CA GLU A 132 2.80 15.21 14.69
C GLU A 132 3.46 14.31 13.63
N GLU A 133 2.72 13.29 13.17
CA GLU A 133 3.16 12.41 12.10
C GLU A 133 2.44 12.76 10.80
N LYS A 134 3.18 13.04 9.75
CA LYS A 134 2.67 13.24 8.40
C LYS A 134 3.01 12.04 7.52
N LEU A 135 2.00 11.31 7.06
CA LEU A 135 2.18 10.24 6.09
C LEU A 135 2.58 10.86 4.73
N LEU A 136 3.77 10.48 4.23
CA LEU A 136 4.30 10.98 2.97
C LEU A 136 3.89 10.10 1.78
N VAL A 137 3.86 8.78 1.98
CA VAL A 137 3.47 7.82 0.94
C VAL A 137 2.61 6.73 1.57
N PRO A 138 1.33 6.59 1.16
CA PRO A 138 0.40 5.60 1.71
C PRO A 138 0.54 4.22 1.03
N LEU A 139 1.78 3.77 0.79
CA LEU A 139 2.06 2.49 0.12
C LEU A 139 3.23 1.79 0.82
N GLY A 140 2.97 0.58 1.31
CA GLY A 140 3.94 -0.30 1.97
C GLY A 140 4.92 -0.97 0.99
N ASN A 141 5.60 -0.18 0.15
CA ASN A 141 6.56 -0.65 -0.84
C ASN A 141 7.94 -0.04 -0.59
N HIS A 142 8.99 -0.90 -0.58
CA HIS A 142 10.37 -0.46 -0.35
C HIS A 142 10.83 0.59 -1.37
N CYS A 143 10.49 0.41 -2.66
CA CYS A 143 10.79 1.37 -3.72
C CYS A 143 10.02 2.70 -3.56
N ARG A 144 9.02 2.74 -2.69
CA ARG A 144 8.26 3.94 -2.34
C ARG A 144 8.69 4.57 -1.02
N GLY A 145 9.74 4.03 -0.39
CA GLY A 145 10.36 4.56 0.81
C GLY A 145 9.94 3.86 2.11
N ALA A 146 9.04 2.87 2.07
CA ALA A 146 8.68 2.10 3.24
C ALA A 146 9.90 1.37 3.84
N THR A 147 9.96 1.27 5.15
CA THR A 147 10.96 0.49 5.87
C THR A 147 10.38 -0.86 6.28
N PHE A 148 11.18 -1.90 6.13
CA PHE A 148 10.78 -3.27 6.47
C PHE A 148 11.55 -3.73 7.70
N PHE A 149 10.83 -4.25 8.68
CA PHE A 149 11.39 -4.74 9.93
C PHE A 149 11.07 -6.23 10.09
N ASP A 150 12.01 -6.96 10.69
CA ASP A 150 11.74 -8.31 11.17
C ASP A 150 10.63 -8.27 12.23
N TYR A 151 9.60 -9.08 12.01
CA TYR A 151 8.46 -9.19 12.90
C TYR A 151 8.15 -10.65 13.26
N ASN A 152 9.16 -11.51 13.21
CA ASN A 152 9.03 -12.95 13.42
C ASN A 152 8.52 -13.32 14.82
N HIS A 153 8.63 -12.41 15.78
CA HIS A 153 8.16 -12.64 17.16
C HIS A 153 6.64 -12.83 17.27
N ILE A 154 5.87 -12.49 16.22
CA ILE A 154 4.41 -12.73 16.20
C ILE A 154 4.01 -14.06 15.59
N ILE A 155 4.97 -14.88 15.13
CA ILE A 155 4.68 -16.19 14.55
C ILE A 155 4.17 -17.09 15.66
N ASP A 156 2.91 -17.48 15.56
CA ASP A 156 2.25 -18.41 16.46
C ASP A 156 1.36 -19.39 15.68
N GLU A 157 0.77 -20.33 16.39
CA GLU A 157 -0.11 -21.35 15.82
C GLU A 157 -1.32 -20.73 15.11
N SER A 158 -1.88 -19.66 15.66
CA SER A 158 -3.04 -18.96 15.08
C SER A 158 -2.72 -18.36 13.71
N LEU A 159 -1.54 -17.73 13.56
CA LEU A 159 -1.09 -17.20 12.29
C LEU A 159 -0.87 -18.31 11.25
N ILE A 160 -0.27 -19.43 11.67
CA ILE A 160 -0.06 -20.59 10.79
C ILE A 160 -1.39 -21.16 10.33
N ASP A 161 -2.37 -21.33 11.23
CA ASP A 161 -3.69 -21.85 10.91
C ASP A 161 -4.45 -20.99 9.89
N VAL A 162 -4.33 -19.67 9.96
CA VAL A 162 -4.91 -18.74 8.97
C VAL A 162 -4.34 -19.04 7.58
N PHE A 163 -3.01 -19.14 7.45
CA PHE A 163 -2.36 -19.38 6.15
C PHE A 163 -2.57 -20.82 5.66
N ASP A 164 -2.64 -21.80 6.54
CA ASP A 164 -3.05 -23.17 6.20
C ASP A 164 -4.46 -23.17 5.59
N HIS A 165 -5.39 -22.49 6.26
CA HIS A 165 -6.76 -22.38 5.76
C HIS A 165 -6.81 -21.75 4.37
N ILE A 166 -6.12 -20.63 4.16
CA ILE A 166 -6.06 -19.93 2.86
C ILE A 166 -5.45 -20.85 1.79
N SER A 167 -4.30 -21.46 2.08
CA SER A 167 -3.58 -22.29 1.10
C SER A 167 -4.37 -23.50 0.64
N LYS A 168 -5.20 -24.06 1.50
CA LYS A 168 -6.05 -25.24 1.20
C LYS A 168 -7.28 -24.88 0.33
N GLN A 169 -7.63 -23.59 0.21
CA GLN A 169 -8.71 -23.15 -0.66
C GLN A 169 -8.27 -22.98 -2.12
N ILE A 170 -6.98 -23.02 -2.39
CA ILE A 170 -6.40 -22.77 -3.71
C ILE A 170 -5.60 -24.00 -4.13
N ASP A 171 -6.08 -24.70 -5.15
CA ASP A 171 -5.40 -25.89 -5.68
C ASP A 171 -4.01 -25.53 -6.21
N GLY A 172 -3.00 -26.29 -5.79
CA GLY A 172 -1.62 -26.07 -6.20
C GLY A 172 -0.91 -24.89 -5.52
N PHE A 173 -1.54 -24.26 -4.54
CA PHE A 173 -0.91 -23.18 -3.75
C PHE A 173 -0.05 -23.78 -2.63
N TYR A 174 1.26 -23.63 -2.75
CA TYR A 174 2.24 -24.12 -1.78
C TYR A 174 3.10 -23.04 -1.14
N TYR A 175 3.13 -21.82 -1.70
CA TYR A 175 3.86 -20.64 -1.18
C TYR A 175 3.34 -19.32 -1.76
#